data_7745be3ab3ee9dac4a7b51f848af5812
#
_entry.id   7745be3ab3ee9dac4a7b51f848af5812
#
_cell.length_a   1.000
_cell.length_b   1.000
_cell.length_c   1.000
_cell.angle_alpha   90.00
_cell.angle_beta   90.00
_cell.angle_gamma   90.00
#
_symmetry.space_group_name_H-M   'P 1'
#
loop_
_entity.id
_entity.type
_entity.pdbx_description
1 polymer ?
#
loop_
_entity_poly.entity_id
_entity_poly.type
_entity_poly.pdbx_seq_one_letter_code
_entity_poly.pdbx_strand_id
1 'polypeptide(L)'
;MIWQKYQARHGHLTRQQQRRIFQIMIIFIGLILVILGLSFNFLRNTTRPSSRQYPVLGVSISDTDGYQDFHLLQQHGVQFVYLKATQGADYFSDRFLDNYWRIQGAQLAVGCYHYFSFSSSAVAQYNNFVGNVGARIGNLPIVLQINNYTDQRPSWTQINRRAKKLQYLLMRHYHRTVILQVDPRDRALLQNQSGGWLNCGPRPVHNLQLDFWQYDTRGKIPSLASTNRYHLSVFNGSQADFNNFIGQSGTH
;
A
#
# COMPACT_ATOMS: atom_id res chain seq x y z
N MET A 1 15.09 -20.44 69.49
CA MET A 1 16.18 -19.48 69.20
C MET A 1 16.50 -19.27 67.71
N ILE A 2 15.82 -19.91 66.79
CA ILE A 2 16.06 -19.78 65.33
C ILE A 2 15.09 -18.76 64.67
N TRP A 3 13.91 -18.55 65.21
CA TRP A 3 12.89 -17.63 64.69
C TRP A 3 13.20 -16.13 64.87
N GLN A 4 13.97 -15.76 65.86
CA GLN A 4 14.34 -14.35 66.11
C GLN A 4 15.47 -13.84 65.17
N LYS A 5 16.26 -14.73 64.57
CA LYS A 5 17.30 -14.33 63.62
C LYS A 5 16.78 -14.07 62.18
N TYR A 6 15.55 -14.49 61.84
CA TYR A 6 14.96 -14.27 60.54
C TYR A 6 14.30 -12.89 60.36
N GLN A 7 13.87 -12.26 61.45
CA GLN A 7 13.24 -10.93 61.40
C GLN A 7 14.23 -9.76 61.33
N ALA A 8 15.50 -9.98 61.58
CA ALA A 8 16.51 -8.91 61.65
C ALA A 8 17.14 -8.58 60.24
N ARG A 9 16.74 -9.23 59.16
CA ARG A 9 17.30 -9.02 57.81
C ARG A 9 16.40 -8.23 56.85
N HIS A 10 15.18 -7.91 57.21
CA HIS A 10 14.31 -7.04 56.40
C HIS A 10 14.30 -5.64 57.05
N GLY A 11 15.38 -4.88 56.76
CA GLY A 11 15.41 -3.47 57.09
C GLY A 11 14.20 -2.79 56.46
N HIS A 12 13.30 -2.24 57.29
CA HIS A 12 12.16 -1.46 56.80
C HIS A 12 12.66 -0.33 55.93
N LEU A 13 12.32 -0.36 54.67
CA LEU A 13 12.62 0.72 53.73
C LEU A 13 12.12 2.05 54.31
N THR A 14 12.96 3.06 54.32
CA THR A 14 12.54 4.39 54.75
C THR A 14 11.41 4.90 53.85
N ARG A 15 10.53 5.76 54.37
CA ARG A 15 9.43 6.36 53.58
C ARG A 15 9.94 7.02 52.27
N GLN A 16 11.14 7.53 52.27
CA GLN A 16 11.77 8.14 51.11
C GLN A 16 12.19 7.09 50.08
N GLN A 17 12.72 5.94 50.50
CA GLN A 17 13.03 4.80 49.60
C GLN A 17 11.78 4.18 49.02
N GLN A 18 10.71 4.02 49.80
CA GLN A 18 9.41 3.53 49.29
C GLN A 18 8.83 4.46 48.23
N ARG A 19 8.88 5.79 48.42
CA ARG A 19 8.43 6.76 47.42
C ARG A 19 9.24 6.68 46.12
N ARG A 20 10.56 6.55 46.22
CA ARG A 20 11.42 6.40 45.02
C ARG A 20 11.13 5.11 44.27
N ILE A 21 10.99 3.98 44.99
CA ILE A 21 10.61 2.69 44.39
C ILE A 21 9.26 2.80 43.68
N PHE A 22 8.28 3.43 44.32
CA PHE A 22 6.95 3.64 43.75
C PHE A 22 7.00 4.52 42.48
N GLN A 23 7.78 5.60 42.49
CA GLN A 23 8.00 6.46 41.33
C GLN A 23 8.66 5.69 40.16
N ILE A 24 9.70 4.89 40.44
CA ILE A 24 10.38 4.05 39.45
C ILE A 24 9.41 3.03 38.88
N MET A 25 8.57 2.41 39.70
CA MET A 25 7.58 1.44 39.28
C MET A 25 6.53 2.07 38.37
N ILE A 26 6.04 3.29 38.66
CA ILE A 26 5.09 4.01 37.77
C ILE A 26 5.74 4.33 36.43
N ILE A 27 7.00 4.81 36.43
CA ILE A 27 7.73 5.10 35.17
C ILE A 27 7.90 3.82 34.34
N PHE A 28 8.25 2.71 35.00
CA PHE A 28 8.43 1.42 34.33
C PHE A 28 7.13 0.87 33.72
N ILE A 29 6.02 0.97 34.48
CA ILE A 29 4.68 0.61 33.96
C ILE A 29 4.29 1.50 32.79
N GLY A 30 4.52 2.81 32.88
CA GLY A 30 4.27 3.75 31.78
C GLY A 30 5.06 3.38 30.52
N LEU A 31 6.35 3.04 30.67
CA LEU A 31 7.20 2.60 29.56
C LEU A 31 6.68 1.30 28.91
N ILE A 32 6.27 0.32 29.73
CA ILE A 32 5.68 -0.94 29.22
C ILE A 32 4.40 -0.64 28.43
N LEU A 33 3.51 0.21 28.92
CA LEU A 33 2.28 0.56 28.22
C LEU A 33 2.56 1.26 26.88
N VAL A 34 3.55 2.13 26.82
CA VAL A 34 4.00 2.77 25.57
C VAL A 34 4.55 1.73 24.60
N ILE A 35 5.41 0.83 25.05
CA ILE A 35 5.96 -0.25 24.20
C ILE A 35 4.86 -1.17 23.69
N LEU A 36 3.92 -1.56 24.56
CA LEU A 36 2.78 -2.39 24.16
C LEU A 36 1.88 -1.66 23.15
N GLY A 37 1.62 -0.37 23.34
CA GLY A 37 0.85 0.45 22.42
C GLY A 37 1.53 0.58 21.04
N LEU A 38 2.83 0.82 21.00
CA LEU A 38 3.62 0.87 19.77
C LEU A 38 3.67 -0.49 19.08
N SER A 39 3.88 -1.57 19.83
CA SER A 39 3.89 -2.94 19.30
C SER A 39 2.54 -3.34 18.74
N PHE A 40 1.45 -3.01 19.42
CA PHE A 40 0.10 -3.28 18.96
C PHE A 40 -0.24 -2.50 17.67
N ASN A 41 0.15 -1.23 17.59
CA ASN A 41 -0.01 -0.44 16.35
C ASN A 41 0.83 -1.01 15.21
N PHE A 42 2.07 -1.40 15.48
CA PHE A 42 2.95 -2.02 14.48
C PHE A 42 2.36 -3.35 13.97
N LEU A 43 1.91 -4.24 14.85
CA LEU A 43 1.29 -5.52 14.47
C LEU A 43 -0.03 -5.35 13.71
N ARG A 44 -0.86 -4.37 14.09
CA ARG A 44 -2.10 -4.06 13.35
C ARG A 44 -1.87 -3.59 11.93
N ASN A 45 -0.80 -2.84 11.69
CA ASN A 45 -0.52 -2.24 10.39
C ASN A 45 0.21 -3.17 9.43
N THR A 46 0.85 -4.24 9.92
CA THR A 46 1.65 -5.17 9.11
C THR A 46 0.99 -6.55 8.90
N THR A 47 -0.12 -6.82 9.57
CA THR A 47 -0.82 -8.11 9.44
C THR A 47 -1.81 -8.05 8.28
N ARG A 48 -1.78 -9.07 7.40
CA ARG A 48 -2.77 -9.20 6.33
C ARG A 48 -4.19 -9.04 6.90
N PRO A 49 -5.02 -8.18 6.30
CA PRO A 49 -6.44 -8.10 6.63
C PRO A 49 -7.13 -9.45 6.48
N SER A 50 -8.19 -9.69 7.24
CA SER A 50 -8.94 -10.95 7.23
C SER A 50 -9.29 -11.38 5.80
N SER A 51 -8.86 -12.56 5.39
CA SER A 51 -9.16 -13.12 4.07
C SER A 51 -10.66 -13.42 3.85
N ARG A 52 -11.45 -13.50 4.92
CA ARG A 52 -12.92 -13.59 4.81
C ARG A 52 -13.53 -12.27 4.35
N GLN A 53 -12.99 -11.15 4.79
CA GLN A 53 -13.47 -9.81 4.44
C GLN A 53 -12.79 -9.30 3.17
N TYR A 54 -11.52 -9.63 2.95
CA TYR A 54 -10.69 -9.21 1.81
C TYR A 54 -10.04 -10.44 1.18
N PRO A 55 -10.80 -11.24 0.40
CA PRO A 55 -10.30 -12.50 -0.15
C PRO A 55 -9.19 -12.30 -1.20
N VAL A 56 -9.22 -11.19 -1.93
CA VAL A 56 -8.37 -10.94 -3.09
C VAL A 56 -7.11 -10.19 -2.68
N LEU A 57 -5.97 -10.86 -2.77
CA LEU A 57 -4.64 -10.33 -2.47
C LEU A 57 -3.92 -9.93 -3.75
N GLY A 58 -3.23 -8.81 -3.72
CA GLY A 58 -2.38 -8.36 -4.80
C GLY A 58 -1.08 -7.72 -4.35
N VAL A 59 -0.20 -7.52 -5.30
CA VAL A 59 1.10 -6.89 -5.12
C VAL A 59 1.35 -5.79 -6.15
N SER A 60 2.11 -4.76 -5.76
CA SER A 60 2.70 -3.82 -6.71
C SER A 60 4.18 -4.11 -6.84
N ILE A 61 4.66 -4.17 -8.08
CA ILE A 61 6.05 -4.47 -8.45
C ILE A 61 6.65 -3.27 -9.17
N SER A 62 7.86 -2.92 -8.78
CA SER A 62 8.66 -1.84 -9.34
C SER A 62 10.06 -2.32 -9.75
N ASP A 63 10.90 -1.41 -10.20
CA ASP A 63 12.28 -1.72 -10.62
C ASP A 63 13.14 -2.27 -9.47
N THR A 64 12.84 -1.86 -8.24
CA THR A 64 13.60 -2.25 -7.04
C THR A 64 13.28 -3.64 -6.53
N ASP A 65 12.21 -4.27 -7.01
CA ASP A 65 11.76 -5.57 -6.53
C ASP A 65 12.48 -6.75 -7.20
N GLY A 66 13.32 -6.48 -8.21
CA GLY A 66 14.13 -7.48 -8.89
C GLY A 66 13.33 -8.50 -9.71
N TYR A 67 13.89 -9.68 -9.86
CA TYR A 67 13.24 -10.80 -10.56
C TYR A 67 12.05 -11.33 -9.76
N GLN A 68 10.92 -11.53 -10.44
CA GLN A 68 9.69 -12.10 -9.84
C GLN A 68 9.29 -13.40 -10.54
N ASP A 69 8.97 -14.40 -9.75
CA ASP A 69 8.26 -15.60 -10.22
C ASP A 69 6.76 -15.41 -10.01
N PHE A 70 6.07 -15.03 -11.09
CA PHE A 70 4.63 -14.75 -11.04
C PHE A 70 3.77 -15.99 -10.85
N HIS A 71 4.21 -17.16 -11.30
CA HIS A 71 3.53 -18.42 -11.03
C HIS A 71 3.61 -18.77 -9.54
N LEU A 72 4.77 -18.58 -8.94
CA LEU A 72 4.95 -18.78 -7.51
C LEU A 72 4.10 -17.81 -6.69
N LEU A 73 4.02 -16.54 -7.08
CA LEU A 73 3.14 -15.56 -6.44
C LEU A 73 1.67 -16.01 -6.50
N GLN A 74 1.21 -16.46 -7.66
CA GLN A 74 -0.15 -16.97 -7.87
C GLN A 74 -0.42 -18.20 -7.00
N GLN A 75 0.48 -19.18 -6.94
CA GLN A 75 0.37 -20.37 -6.09
C GLN A 75 0.25 -20.01 -4.59
N HIS A 76 0.83 -18.90 -4.17
CA HIS A 76 0.74 -18.37 -2.79
C HIS A 76 -0.40 -17.38 -2.58
N GLY A 77 -1.40 -17.39 -3.46
CA GLY A 77 -2.68 -16.70 -3.29
C GLY A 77 -2.69 -15.24 -3.72
N VAL A 78 -1.67 -14.75 -4.45
CA VAL A 78 -1.75 -13.48 -5.16
C VAL A 78 -2.69 -13.66 -6.33
N GLN A 79 -3.59 -12.70 -6.55
CA GLN A 79 -4.59 -12.73 -7.61
C GLN A 79 -4.48 -11.55 -8.57
N PHE A 80 -3.83 -10.45 -8.15
CA PHE A 80 -3.56 -9.33 -9.04
C PHE A 80 -2.17 -8.74 -8.83
N VAL A 81 -1.62 -8.17 -9.90
CA VAL A 81 -0.33 -7.50 -9.89
C VAL A 81 -0.43 -6.17 -10.61
N TYR A 82 0.11 -5.13 -10.00
CA TYR A 82 0.34 -3.85 -10.66
C TYR A 82 1.83 -3.65 -10.92
N LEU A 83 2.19 -3.39 -12.18
CA LEU A 83 3.57 -3.15 -12.61
C LEU A 83 3.83 -1.66 -12.76
N LYS A 84 4.92 -1.14 -12.17
CA LYS A 84 5.39 0.21 -12.46
C LYS A 84 5.77 0.30 -13.92
N ALA A 85 5.14 1.21 -14.65
CA ALA A 85 5.43 1.40 -16.06
C ALA A 85 6.27 2.66 -16.30
N THR A 86 5.80 3.81 -15.82
CA THR A 86 6.44 5.11 -16.08
C THR A 86 6.40 6.00 -14.85
N GLN A 87 7.22 7.06 -14.88
CA GLN A 87 7.21 8.11 -13.87
C GLN A 87 7.51 9.46 -14.53
N GLY A 88 6.73 10.48 -14.19
CA GLY A 88 6.95 11.83 -14.73
C GLY A 88 6.92 11.88 -16.26
N ALA A 89 7.70 12.80 -16.83
CA ALA A 89 7.67 13.06 -18.27
C ALA A 89 8.60 12.15 -19.10
N ASP A 90 9.55 11.44 -18.50
CA ASP A 90 10.69 10.84 -19.22
C ASP A 90 11.12 9.46 -18.69
N TYR A 91 10.79 9.10 -17.43
CA TYR A 91 11.21 7.82 -16.88
C TYR A 91 10.30 6.69 -17.34
N PHE A 92 10.91 5.66 -17.93
CA PHE A 92 10.30 4.36 -18.22
C PHE A 92 10.97 3.28 -17.39
N SER A 93 10.19 2.38 -16.79
CA SER A 93 10.71 1.34 -15.91
C SER A 93 11.51 0.31 -16.69
N ASP A 94 12.76 0.09 -16.31
CA ASP A 94 13.68 -0.87 -16.94
C ASP A 94 13.15 -2.32 -16.87
N ARG A 95 12.30 -2.61 -15.89
CA ARG A 95 11.75 -3.95 -15.64
C ARG A 95 10.32 -4.13 -16.16
N PHE A 96 9.69 -3.07 -16.68
CA PHE A 96 8.28 -3.16 -17.07
C PHE A 96 8.04 -4.21 -18.17
N LEU A 97 8.79 -4.15 -19.26
CA LEU A 97 8.60 -5.09 -20.38
C LEU A 97 8.87 -6.52 -19.97
N ASP A 98 9.98 -6.78 -19.29
CA ASP A 98 10.34 -8.11 -18.80
C ASP A 98 9.25 -8.68 -17.89
N ASN A 99 8.78 -7.90 -16.92
CA ASN A 99 7.73 -8.32 -16.00
C ASN A 99 6.40 -8.52 -16.74
N TYR A 100 6.06 -7.63 -17.68
CA TYR A 100 4.82 -7.74 -18.44
C TYR A 100 4.77 -9.02 -19.29
N TRP A 101 5.86 -9.41 -19.93
CA TRP A 101 5.91 -10.64 -20.71
C TRP A 101 5.96 -11.89 -19.84
N ARG A 102 6.63 -11.83 -18.71
CA ARG A 102 6.78 -12.97 -17.81
C ARG A 102 5.52 -13.28 -17.00
N ILE A 103 4.67 -12.29 -16.76
CA ILE A 103 3.39 -12.50 -16.08
C ILE A 103 2.35 -13.16 -17.01
N GLN A 104 2.56 -13.12 -18.33
CA GLN A 104 1.70 -13.82 -19.28
C GLN A 104 1.76 -15.33 -19.00
N GLY A 105 0.62 -15.98 -18.92
CA GLY A 105 0.52 -17.40 -18.55
C GLY A 105 0.32 -17.67 -17.06
N ALA A 106 0.66 -16.74 -16.16
CA ALA A 106 0.15 -16.78 -14.80
C ALA A 106 -1.31 -16.34 -14.78
N GLN A 107 -2.14 -17.03 -14.01
CA GLN A 107 -3.56 -16.69 -13.85
C GLN A 107 -3.71 -15.49 -12.89
N LEU A 108 -3.15 -14.34 -13.28
CA LEU A 108 -3.15 -13.10 -12.51
C LEU A 108 -3.86 -12.00 -13.29
N ALA A 109 -4.64 -11.20 -12.61
CA ALA A 109 -5.10 -9.94 -13.16
C ALA A 109 -3.94 -8.94 -13.15
N VAL A 110 -3.71 -8.26 -14.27
CA VAL A 110 -2.55 -7.39 -14.47
C VAL A 110 -3.00 -5.96 -14.73
N GLY A 111 -2.36 -5.02 -14.08
CA GLY A 111 -2.47 -3.59 -14.37
C GLY A 111 -1.10 -2.93 -14.39
N CYS A 112 -1.06 -1.68 -14.81
CA CYS A 112 0.14 -0.87 -14.74
C CYS A 112 -0.13 0.45 -14.02
N TYR A 113 0.91 1.02 -13.44
CA TYR A 113 0.81 2.31 -12.80
C TYR A 113 1.86 3.30 -13.30
N HIS A 114 1.44 4.55 -13.31
CA HIS A 114 2.28 5.72 -13.55
C HIS A 114 2.54 6.46 -12.25
N TYR A 115 3.79 6.70 -11.91
CA TYR A 115 4.16 7.53 -10.77
C TYR A 115 4.07 9.01 -11.15
N PHE A 116 3.07 9.69 -10.60
CA PHE A 116 2.75 11.07 -10.95
C PHE A 116 3.83 12.05 -10.48
N SER A 117 4.30 12.90 -11.38
CA SER A 117 5.28 13.95 -11.07
C SER A 117 4.61 15.30 -10.86
N PHE A 118 5.05 16.02 -9.81
CA PHE A 118 4.62 17.38 -9.56
C PHE A 118 5.36 18.42 -10.43
N SER A 119 6.51 18.07 -11.01
CA SER A 119 7.37 18.98 -11.77
C SER A 119 7.03 19.02 -13.26
N SER A 120 6.32 18.01 -13.80
CA SER A 120 6.02 17.93 -15.23
C SER A 120 4.54 18.15 -15.55
N SER A 121 4.24 18.54 -16.79
CA SER A 121 2.87 18.75 -17.23
C SER A 121 2.12 17.44 -17.41
N ALA A 122 0.78 17.47 -17.31
CA ALA A 122 -0.05 16.29 -17.59
C ALA A 122 0.11 15.75 -19.02
N VAL A 123 0.35 16.62 -20.00
CA VAL A 123 0.57 16.22 -21.39
C VAL A 123 1.90 15.50 -21.57
N ALA A 124 2.97 16.02 -20.94
CA ALA A 124 4.28 15.36 -21.01
C ALA A 124 4.24 13.97 -20.35
N GLN A 125 3.58 13.84 -19.20
CA GLN A 125 3.39 12.55 -18.52
C GLN A 125 2.52 11.58 -19.36
N TYR A 126 1.48 12.08 -20.00
CA TYR A 126 0.66 11.31 -20.93
C TYR A 126 1.50 10.78 -22.10
N ASN A 127 2.30 11.64 -22.74
CA ASN A 127 3.15 11.25 -23.87
C ASN A 127 4.17 10.17 -23.47
N ASN A 128 4.80 10.34 -22.29
CA ASN A 128 5.70 9.33 -21.73
C ASN A 128 4.99 7.99 -21.52
N PHE A 129 3.81 7.99 -20.91
CA PHE A 129 3.06 6.77 -20.64
C PHE A 129 2.66 6.07 -21.95
N VAL A 130 1.98 6.77 -22.85
CA VAL A 130 1.46 6.19 -24.11
C VAL A 130 2.60 5.72 -25.01
N GLY A 131 3.66 6.50 -25.15
CA GLY A 131 4.80 6.17 -26.00
C GLY A 131 5.56 4.93 -25.56
N ASN A 132 5.66 4.68 -24.27
CA ASN A 132 6.44 3.55 -23.73
C ASN A 132 5.59 2.31 -23.42
N VAL A 133 4.37 2.50 -22.92
CA VAL A 133 3.50 1.39 -22.53
C VAL A 133 2.78 0.77 -23.74
N GLY A 134 2.33 1.59 -24.69
CA GLY A 134 1.55 1.12 -25.84
C GLY A 134 0.29 0.37 -25.36
N ALA A 135 -0.01 -0.78 -25.96
CA ALA A 135 -1.16 -1.61 -25.60
C ALA A 135 -0.98 -2.47 -24.33
N ARG A 136 0.18 -2.37 -23.62
CA ARG A 136 0.54 -3.25 -22.51
C ARG A 136 -0.01 -2.74 -21.17
N ILE A 137 -1.29 -2.41 -21.13
CA ILE A 137 -1.95 -1.90 -19.91
C ILE A 137 -2.55 -2.99 -19.02
N GLY A 138 -2.60 -4.24 -19.50
CA GLY A 138 -3.22 -5.36 -18.79
C GLY A 138 -4.75 -5.32 -18.85
N ASN A 139 -5.39 -6.01 -17.89
CA ASN A 139 -6.85 -6.13 -17.78
C ASN A 139 -7.47 -5.41 -16.57
N LEU A 140 -6.64 -4.72 -15.77
CA LEU A 140 -7.08 -3.87 -14.67
C LEU A 140 -7.11 -2.39 -15.07
N PRO A 141 -7.77 -1.50 -14.30
CA PRO A 141 -7.64 -0.05 -14.49
C PRO A 141 -6.20 0.42 -14.49
N ILE A 142 -5.90 1.48 -15.24
CA ILE A 142 -4.60 2.17 -15.11
C ILE A 142 -4.58 2.93 -13.79
N VAL A 143 -3.44 2.94 -13.11
CA VAL A 143 -3.28 3.64 -11.83
C VAL A 143 -2.37 4.85 -11.98
N LEU A 144 -2.82 6.01 -11.50
CA LEU A 144 -1.97 7.16 -11.25
C LEU A 144 -1.61 7.19 -9.76
N GLN A 145 -0.36 6.86 -9.45
CA GLN A 145 0.14 6.89 -8.09
C GLN A 145 0.64 8.29 -7.72
N ILE A 146 -0.02 8.93 -6.76
CA ILE A 146 0.29 10.27 -6.28
C ILE A 146 0.87 10.17 -4.87
N ASN A 147 2.19 10.29 -4.78
CA ASN A 147 2.92 10.25 -3.51
C ASN A 147 3.60 11.58 -3.22
N ASN A 148 3.84 11.85 -1.95
CA ASN A 148 4.57 13.04 -1.51
C ASN A 148 6.06 12.71 -1.42
N TYR A 149 6.80 13.01 -2.48
CA TYR A 149 8.23 12.74 -2.62
C TYR A 149 9.10 14.00 -2.49
N THR A 150 8.50 15.17 -2.27
CA THR A 150 9.20 16.45 -2.16
C THR A 150 8.53 17.35 -1.12
N ASP A 151 9.35 18.14 -0.42
CA ASP A 151 8.86 19.17 0.51
C ASP A 151 8.27 20.38 -0.24
N GLN A 152 8.67 20.59 -1.50
CA GLN A 152 8.13 21.64 -2.39
C GLN A 152 6.90 21.13 -3.14
N ARG A 153 5.85 20.88 -2.38
CA ARG A 153 4.61 20.39 -2.95
C ARG A 153 3.77 21.51 -3.55
N PRO A 154 3.26 21.34 -4.79
CA PRO A 154 2.29 22.27 -5.36
C PRO A 154 1.01 22.33 -4.52
N SER A 155 0.22 23.39 -4.71
CA SER A 155 -1.07 23.50 -4.05
C SER A 155 -1.99 22.33 -4.44
N TRP A 156 -2.89 21.97 -3.53
CA TRP A 156 -3.92 20.97 -3.70
C TRP A 156 -4.70 21.11 -5.02
N THR A 157 -5.10 22.34 -5.33
CA THR A 157 -5.81 22.67 -6.57
C THR A 157 -4.98 22.37 -7.81
N GLN A 158 -3.68 22.62 -7.77
CA GLN A 158 -2.78 22.35 -8.90
C GLN A 158 -2.59 20.84 -9.10
N ILE A 159 -2.40 20.08 -8.01
CA ILE A 159 -2.28 18.61 -8.08
C ILE A 159 -3.55 18.02 -8.66
N ASN A 160 -4.71 18.37 -8.11
CA ASN A 160 -6.00 17.87 -8.55
C ASN A 160 -6.27 18.17 -10.02
N ARG A 161 -6.01 19.42 -10.45
CA ARG A 161 -6.19 19.83 -11.86
C ARG A 161 -5.29 19.01 -12.80
N ARG A 162 -4.01 18.83 -12.46
CA ARG A 162 -3.05 18.10 -13.30
C ARG A 162 -3.38 16.59 -13.32
N ALA A 163 -3.70 16.01 -12.17
CA ALA A 163 -4.08 14.60 -12.06
C ALA A 163 -5.36 14.31 -12.87
N LYS A 164 -6.41 15.12 -12.72
CA LYS A 164 -7.64 15.01 -13.53
C LYS A 164 -7.37 15.15 -15.03
N LYS A 165 -6.49 16.08 -15.42
CA LYS A 165 -6.12 16.24 -16.82
C LYS A 165 -5.42 14.99 -17.38
N LEU A 166 -4.46 14.43 -16.64
CA LEU A 166 -3.76 13.21 -17.06
C LEU A 166 -4.71 12.00 -17.08
N GLN A 167 -5.54 11.86 -16.06
CA GLN A 167 -6.58 10.82 -15.96
C GLN A 167 -7.50 10.86 -17.21
N TYR A 168 -8.03 12.04 -17.54
CA TYR A 168 -8.87 12.24 -18.70
C TYR A 168 -8.18 11.86 -20.02
N LEU A 169 -6.92 12.26 -20.21
CA LEU A 169 -6.15 11.95 -21.44
C LEU A 169 -5.94 10.45 -21.59
N LEU A 170 -5.56 9.75 -20.50
CA LEU A 170 -5.37 8.31 -20.52
C LEU A 170 -6.68 7.54 -20.72
N MET A 171 -7.75 7.94 -20.04
CA MET A 171 -9.08 7.34 -20.21
C MET A 171 -9.55 7.44 -21.68
N ARG A 172 -9.37 8.60 -22.29
CA ARG A 172 -9.73 8.80 -23.70
C ARG A 172 -8.91 7.99 -24.69
N HIS A 173 -7.63 7.81 -24.38
CA HIS A 173 -6.71 7.08 -25.28
C HIS A 173 -6.94 5.57 -25.21
N TYR A 174 -7.06 5.04 -24.00
CA TYR A 174 -7.13 3.59 -23.79
C TYR A 174 -8.56 3.04 -23.70
N HIS A 175 -9.57 3.91 -23.66
CA HIS A 175 -10.96 3.52 -23.36
C HIS A 175 -11.05 2.65 -22.09
N ARG A 176 -10.25 3.00 -21.08
CA ARG A 176 -10.07 2.25 -19.84
C ARG A 176 -10.20 3.17 -18.64
N THR A 177 -10.81 2.66 -17.57
CA THR A 177 -10.83 3.36 -16.28
C THR A 177 -9.42 3.66 -15.78
N VAL A 178 -9.22 4.87 -15.26
CA VAL A 178 -7.99 5.32 -14.62
C VAL A 178 -8.32 5.74 -13.20
N ILE A 179 -7.73 5.06 -12.21
CA ILE A 179 -7.95 5.34 -10.79
C ILE A 179 -6.75 6.05 -10.17
N LEU A 180 -6.98 6.76 -9.07
CA LEU A 180 -5.92 7.41 -8.31
C LEU A 180 -5.51 6.53 -7.13
N GLN A 181 -4.20 6.36 -6.94
CA GLN A 181 -3.61 5.78 -5.74
C GLN A 181 -2.98 6.91 -4.92
N VAL A 182 -3.41 7.07 -3.67
CA VAL A 182 -3.03 8.22 -2.84
C VAL A 182 -2.71 7.81 -1.40
N ASP A 183 -1.92 8.63 -0.73
CA ASP A 183 -1.68 8.54 0.71
C ASP A 183 -2.92 9.02 1.51
N PRO A 184 -3.08 8.59 2.78
CA PRO A 184 -4.22 8.98 3.62
C PRO A 184 -4.43 10.49 3.73
N ARG A 185 -3.35 11.28 3.73
CA ARG A 185 -3.42 12.75 3.76
C ARG A 185 -4.04 13.35 2.50
N ASP A 186 -3.99 12.61 1.40
CA ASP A 186 -4.43 13.03 0.07
C ASP A 186 -5.77 12.43 -0.34
N ARG A 187 -6.42 11.71 0.58
CA ARG A 187 -7.70 11.03 0.32
C ARG A 187 -8.80 11.93 -0.25
N ALA A 188 -8.70 13.26 -0.05
CA ALA A 188 -9.64 14.20 -0.64
C ALA A 188 -9.60 14.20 -2.18
N LEU A 189 -8.49 13.75 -2.83
CA LEU A 189 -8.43 13.52 -4.28
C LEU A 189 -9.38 12.41 -4.75
N LEU A 190 -9.75 11.49 -3.88
CA LEU A 190 -10.66 10.39 -4.20
C LEU A 190 -12.14 10.80 -4.12
N GLN A 191 -12.44 11.99 -3.61
CA GLN A 191 -13.80 12.50 -3.60
C GLN A 191 -14.31 12.70 -5.04
N ASN A 192 -15.52 12.20 -5.31
CA ASN A 192 -16.13 12.23 -6.65
C ASN A 192 -15.35 11.47 -7.73
N GLN A 193 -14.57 10.46 -7.36
CA GLN A 193 -13.98 9.48 -8.27
C GLN A 193 -14.87 8.24 -8.34
N SER A 194 -14.85 7.55 -9.48
CA SER A 194 -15.56 6.27 -9.68
C SER A 194 -14.80 5.06 -9.13
N GLY A 195 -13.72 5.29 -8.43
CA GLY A 195 -12.86 4.26 -7.83
C GLY A 195 -11.57 4.87 -7.31
N GLY A 196 -10.82 4.12 -6.51
CA GLY A 196 -9.58 4.60 -5.96
C GLY A 196 -8.79 3.56 -5.19
N TRP A 197 -7.58 3.96 -4.81
CA TRP A 197 -6.65 3.14 -4.06
C TRP A 197 -6.03 3.94 -2.93
N LEU A 198 -6.21 3.48 -1.70
CA LEU A 198 -5.63 4.12 -0.52
C LEU A 198 -4.34 3.38 -0.09
N ASN A 199 -3.26 4.16 0.08
CA ASN A 199 -1.99 3.64 0.60
C ASN A 199 -2.01 3.60 2.14
N CYS A 200 -1.51 2.51 2.73
CA CYS A 200 -1.10 2.36 4.12
C CYS A 200 -1.87 3.20 5.14
N GLY A 201 -3.18 3.22 5.01
CA GLY A 201 -4.04 3.99 5.89
C GLY A 201 -4.89 3.12 6.79
N PRO A 202 -5.73 3.74 7.62
CA PRO A 202 -6.75 3.02 8.33
C PRO A 202 -7.65 2.28 7.34
N ARG A 203 -8.35 1.25 7.81
CA ARG A 203 -9.31 0.50 6.99
C ARG A 203 -10.16 1.44 6.15
N PRO A 204 -10.53 1.04 4.91
CA PRO A 204 -11.33 1.87 4.03
C PRO A 204 -12.57 2.41 4.75
N VAL A 205 -12.79 3.69 4.61
CA VAL A 205 -14.00 4.33 5.15
C VAL A 205 -15.14 4.03 4.19
N HIS A 206 -16.26 3.55 4.69
CA HIS A 206 -17.41 3.10 3.90
C HIS A 206 -18.01 4.14 2.94
N ASN A 207 -17.66 5.41 3.10
CA ASN A 207 -18.18 6.51 2.27
C ASN A 207 -17.27 6.92 1.09
N LEU A 208 -16.14 6.24 0.89
CA LEU A 208 -15.29 6.40 -0.28
C LEU A 208 -15.39 5.14 -1.14
N GLN A 209 -15.66 5.31 -2.43
CA GLN A 209 -15.56 4.21 -3.39
C GLN A 209 -14.08 3.90 -3.58
N LEU A 210 -13.58 2.94 -2.81
CA LEU A 210 -12.22 2.44 -2.90
C LEU A 210 -12.26 1.04 -3.50
N ASP A 211 -11.53 0.83 -4.59
CA ASP A 211 -11.36 -0.48 -5.18
C ASP A 211 -10.26 -1.27 -4.48
N PHE A 212 -9.18 -0.58 -4.08
CA PHE A 212 -8.02 -1.22 -3.48
C PHE A 212 -7.56 -0.52 -2.21
N TRP A 213 -7.00 -1.31 -1.32
CA TRP A 213 -6.35 -0.85 -0.10
C TRP A 213 -4.96 -1.50 0.03
N GLN A 214 -3.90 -0.68 -0.07
CA GLN A 214 -2.55 -1.10 0.26
C GLN A 214 -2.38 -1.05 1.77
N TYR A 215 -2.20 -2.20 2.39
CA TYR A 215 -2.10 -2.30 3.84
C TYR A 215 -0.67 -2.42 4.34
N ASP A 216 0.28 -2.78 3.46
CA ASP A 216 1.70 -2.91 3.82
C ASP A 216 2.60 -2.53 2.62
N THR A 217 3.70 -1.82 2.90
CA THR A 217 4.70 -1.42 1.89
C THR A 217 5.93 -2.33 1.87
N ARG A 218 6.08 -3.21 2.86
CA ARG A 218 7.21 -4.13 3.02
C ARG A 218 6.77 -5.47 3.60
N GLY A 219 5.59 -5.91 3.23
CA GLY A 219 4.98 -7.13 3.76
C GLY A 219 5.55 -8.40 3.16
N LYS A 220 5.29 -9.51 3.85
CA LYS A 220 5.54 -10.85 3.35
C LYS A 220 4.24 -11.44 2.81
N ILE A 221 4.31 -12.11 1.67
CA ILE A 221 3.19 -12.90 1.18
C ILE A 221 3.02 -14.10 2.13
N PRO A 222 1.81 -14.34 2.66
CA PRO A 222 1.57 -15.48 3.53
C PRO A 222 1.97 -16.78 2.84
N SER A 223 2.53 -17.71 3.60
CA SER A 223 2.99 -19.03 3.12
C SER A 223 4.16 -19.03 2.12
N LEU A 224 4.60 -17.89 1.60
CA LEU A 224 5.77 -17.83 0.73
C LEU A 224 7.08 -17.76 1.55
N ALA A 225 7.88 -18.81 1.48
CA ALA A 225 9.20 -18.85 2.11
C ALA A 225 10.21 -18.03 1.29
N SER A 226 10.08 -16.69 1.35
CA SER A 226 10.95 -15.74 0.65
C SER A 226 11.42 -14.63 1.57
N THR A 227 12.61 -14.11 1.31
CA THR A 227 13.13 -12.89 1.95
C THR A 227 12.56 -11.62 1.30
N ASN A 228 11.95 -11.74 0.12
CA ASN A 228 11.38 -10.61 -0.61
C ASN A 228 10.29 -9.93 0.19
N ARG A 229 10.23 -8.61 0.03
CA ARG A 229 9.21 -7.75 0.61
C ARG A 229 8.43 -7.09 -0.51
N TYR A 230 7.13 -6.97 -0.32
CA TYR A 230 6.22 -6.49 -1.35
C TYR A 230 5.33 -5.36 -0.83
N HIS A 231 4.93 -4.50 -1.72
CA HIS A 231 3.78 -3.63 -1.51
C HIS A 231 2.51 -4.47 -1.62
N LEU A 232 1.92 -4.80 -0.47
CA LEU A 232 0.76 -5.69 -0.37
C LEU A 232 -0.54 -4.91 -0.34
N SER A 233 -1.47 -5.31 -1.18
CA SER A 233 -2.80 -4.71 -1.28
C SER A 233 -3.89 -5.77 -1.30
N VAL A 234 -5.10 -5.35 -0.97
CA VAL A 234 -6.30 -6.15 -1.11
C VAL A 234 -7.33 -5.38 -1.95
N PHE A 235 -8.15 -6.12 -2.69
CA PHE A 235 -9.35 -5.57 -3.30
C PHE A 235 -10.42 -5.37 -2.22
N ASN A 236 -11.12 -4.24 -2.27
CA ASN A 236 -12.13 -3.86 -1.28
C ASN A 236 -13.53 -4.40 -1.65
N GLY A 237 -13.62 -5.69 -1.84
CA GLY A 237 -14.82 -6.39 -2.21
C GLY A 237 -14.67 -7.91 -2.10
N SER A 238 -15.73 -8.63 -2.44
CA SER A 238 -15.72 -10.09 -2.52
C SER A 238 -14.94 -10.60 -3.75
N GLN A 239 -14.72 -11.90 -3.83
CA GLN A 239 -14.16 -12.55 -5.02
C GLN A 239 -15.06 -12.35 -6.26
N ALA A 240 -16.38 -12.40 -6.07
CA ALA A 240 -17.32 -12.17 -7.16
C ALA A 240 -17.27 -10.74 -7.68
N ASP A 241 -17.16 -9.76 -6.77
CA ASP A 241 -17.00 -8.34 -7.13
C ASP A 241 -15.71 -8.13 -7.93
N PHE A 242 -14.60 -8.79 -7.54
CA PHE A 242 -13.33 -8.69 -8.26
C PHE A 242 -13.42 -9.28 -9.67
N ASN A 243 -14.06 -10.45 -9.83
CA ASN A 243 -14.26 -11.07 -11.12
C ASN A 243 -15.07 -10.16 -12.07
N ASN A 244 -16.13 -9.54 -11.55
CA ASN A 244 -16.93 -8.56 -12.28
C ASN A 244 -16.11 -7.30 -12.64
N PHE A 245 -15.29 -6.83 -11.70
CA PHE A 245 -14.43 -5.67 -11.88
C PHE A 245 -13.43 -5.86 -13.02
N ILE A 246 -12.79 -7.04 -13.12
CA ILE A 246 -11.89 -7.38 -14.23
C ILE A 246 -12.67 -7.43 -15.56
N GLY A 247 -13.84 -8.07 -15.57
CA GLY A 247 -14.69 -8.18 -16.77
C GLY A 247 -15.09 -6.81 -17.32
N GLN A 248 -15.51 -5.89 -16.45
CA GLN A 248 -15.89 -4.53 -16.85
C GLN A 248 -14.70 -3.68 -17.31
N SER A 249 -13.51 -3.94 -16.77
CA SER A 249 -12.30 -3.22 -17.15
C SER A 249 -11.78 -3.60 -18.54
N GLY A 250 -12.22 -4.73 -19.11
CA GLY A 250 -11.79 -5.26 -20.40
C GLY A 250 -12.69 -4.96 -21.60
N THR A 251 -13.89 -4.46 -21.36
CA THR A 251 -14.94 -4.30 -22.38
C THR A 251 -15.29 -2.83 -22.65
N HIS A 252 -14.35 -2.09 -23.25
CA HIS A 252 -14.72 -0.80 -23.88
C HIS A 252 -13.83 -0.55 -25.10
#